data_6e2c80a5a01d6009c7621206dc077908
#
_entry.id   6e2c80a5a01d6009c7621206dc077908
#
_cell.length_a   1.000
_cell.length_b   1.000
_cell.length_c   1.000
_cell.angle_alpha   90.00
_cell.angle_beta   90.00
_cell.angle_gamma   90.00
#
_symmetry.space_group_name_H-M   'P 1'
#
loop_
_entity.id
_entity.type
_entity.pdbx_description
1 polymer ?
#
loop_
_entity_poly.entity_id
_entity_poly.type
_entity_poly.pdbx_seq_one_letter_code
_entity_poly.pdbx_strand_id
1 'polypeptide(L)'
;AVTAGLAAASLVGVVRSGLPLLKRIVAESLPILLVAGAIDIVAGITIEKRLAAFTTLPALLVLVPPFLEDTGALGGILAARLSSKLHLGIIEPVPRPQRAARADFRLLAVFAVPVFTLVAISSDLVSVLLGLGSPGPVRMIGISLIGGLLATTACLAITYYGAIAAYRLGLDPDNHGIPLVTSSMDLIGAVALIFAILILRVG
;
A
#
# COMPACT_ATOMS: atom_id res chain seq x y z
N ALA A 1 15.50 -3.50 22.84
CA ALA A 1 16.52 -4.52 23.19
C ALA A 1 15.99 -5.95 22.99
N VAL A 2 14.81 -6.31 23.52
CA VAL A 2 14.22 -7.67 23.41
C VAL A 2 13.93 -8.05 21.96
N THR A 3 13.33 -7.16 21.17
CA THR A 3 13.01 -7.39 19.76
C THR A 3 14.25 -7.61 18.88
N ALA A 4 15.31 -6.84 19.12
CA ALA A 4 16.58 -7.01 18.41
C ALA A 4 17.25 -8.36 18.76
N GLY A 5 17.17 -8.78 20.06
CA GLY A 5 17.67 -10.07 20.49
C GLY A 5 16.91 -11.25 19.85
N LEU A 6 15.58 -11.16 19.77
CA LEU A 6 14.74 -12.18 19.11
C LEU A 6 15.01 -12.25 17.60
N ALA A 7 15.16 -11.11 16.94
CA ALA A 7 15.50 -11.05 15.51
C ALA A 7 16.88 -11.69 15.25
N ALA A 8 17.88 -11.36 16.04
CA ALA A 8 19.21 -11.95 15.94
C ALA A 8 19.19 -13.46 16.21
N ALA A 9 18.48 -13.93 17.23
CA ALA A 9 18.32 -15.35 17.54
C ALA A 9 17.62 -16.11 16.40
N SER A 10 16.58 -15.52 15.80
CA SER A 10 15.86 -16.08 14.65
C SER A 10 16.78 -16.21 13.44
N LEU A 11 17.56 -15.18 13.11
CA LEU A 11 18.53 -15.21 12.01
C LEU A 11 19.61 -16.29 12.24
N VAL A 12 20.15 -16.38 13.45
CA VAL A 12 21.11 -17.43 13.82
C VAL A 12 20.49 -18.82 13.68
N GLY A 13 19.20 -18.97 14.10
CA GLY A 13 18.45 -20.21 13.92
C GLY A 13 18.30 -20.62 12.45
N VAL A 14 17.98 -19.66 11.58
CA VAL A 14 17.88 -19.89 10.12
C VAL A 14 19.24 -20.28 9.53
N VAL A 15 20.31 -19.55 9.88
CA VAL A 15 21.66 -19.85 9.37
C VAL A 15 22.13 -21.24 9.81
N ARG A 16 21.83 -21.66 11.04
CA ARG A 16 22.15 -22.97 11.59
C ARG A 16 21.20 -24.08 11.15
N SER A 17 20.03 -23.76 10.61
CA SER A 17 19.09 -24.76 10.13
C SER A 17 19.67 -25.52 8.93
N GLY A 18 19.44 -26.84 8.89
CA GLY A 18 19.78 -27.70 7.77
C GLY A 18 18.84 -27.57 6.55
N LEU A 19 17.94 -26.54 6.54
CA LEU A 19 16.89 -26.39 5.54
C LEU A 19 17.32 -25.39 4.44
N PRO A 20 17.74 -25.87 3.26
CA PRO A 20 18.24 -25.00 2.19
C PRO A 20 17.15 -24.06 1.65
N LEU A 21 15.90 -24.52 1.60
CA LEU A 21 14.75 -23.72 1.16
C LEU A 21 14.51 -22.51 2.09
N LEU A 22 14.59 -22.72 3.40
CA LEU A 22 14.42 -21.64 4.38
C LEU A 22 15.51 -20.57 4.23
N LYS A 23 16.77 -20.98 4.06
CA LYS A 23 17.88 -20.05 3.84
C LYS A 23 17.70 -19.22 2.58
N ARG A 24 17.24 -19.86 1.50
CA ARG A 24 16.96 -19.19 0.23
C ARG A 24 15.84 -18.14 0.40
N ILE A 25 14.70 -18.51 0.99
CA ILE A 25 13.58 -17.60 1.21
C ILE A 25 14.04 -16.38 2.02
N VAL A 26 14.74 -16.60 3.14
CA VAL A 26 15.21 -15.48 3.98
C VAL A 26 16.23 -14.61 3.24
N ALA A 27 17.16 -15.20 2.48
CA ALA A 27 18.14 -14.42 1.72
C ALA A 27 17.51 -13.58 0.60
N GLU A 28 16.43 -14.08 -0.01
CA GLU A 28 15.70 -13.37 -1.05
C GLU A 28 14.77 -12.29 -0.46
N SER A 29 14.06 -12.60 0.63
CA SER A 29 13.04 -11.70 1.21
C SER A 29 13.62 -10.59 2.08
N LEU A 30 14.69 -10.85 2.84
CA LEU A 30 15.21 -9.89 3.82
C LEU A 30 15.65 -8.56 3.21
N PRO A 31 16.42 -8.52 2.09
CA PRO A 31 16.79 -7.26 1.46
C PRO A 31 15.58 -6.44 1.01
N ILE A 32 14.56 -7.11 0.48
CA ILE A 32 13.33 -6.47 -0.01
C ILE A 32 12.53 -5.89 1.15
N LEU A 33 12.39 -6.66 2.25
CA LEU A 33 11.69 -6.17 3.44
C LEU A 33 12.42 -5.00 4.09
N LEU A 34 13.75 -4.93 4.03
CA LEU A 34 14.51 -3.76 4.49
C LEU A 34 14.23 -2.52 3.62
N VAL A 35 14.17 -2.69 2.29
CA VAL A 35 13.83 -1.61 1.37
C VAL A 35 12.37 -1.17 1.59
N ALA A 36 11.44 -2.12 1.69
CA ALA A 36 10.04 -1.86 1.98
C ALA A 36 9.89 -1.07 3.30
N GLY A 37 10.50 -1.55 4.39
CA GLY A 37 10.48 -0.86 5.67
C GLY A 37 11.10 0.55 5.63
N ALA A 38 12.12 0.77 4.80
CA ALA A 38 12.67 2.12 4.59
C ALA A 38 11.65 3.05 3.91
N ILE A 39 10.89 2.54 2.93
CA ILE A 39 9.80 3.27 2.27
C ILE A 39 8.69 3.59 3.28
N ASP A 40 8.31 2.63 4.13
CA ASP A 40 7.29 2.81 5.16
C ASP A 40 7.69 3.88 6.20
N ILE A 41 8.98 3.93 6.57
CA ILE A 41 9.52 4.99 7.43
C ILE A 41 9.35 6.36 6.73
N VAL A 42 9.63 6.47 5.44
CA VAL A 42 9.45 7.72 4.68
C VAL A 42 7.96 8.10 4.61
N ALA A 43 7.07 7.13 4.44
CA ALA A 43 5.62 7.35 4.49
C ALA A 43 5.20 7.90 5.87
N GLY A 44 5.67 7.30 6.96
CA GLY A 44 5.43 7.76 8.33
C GLY A 44 5.94 9.19 8.59
N ILE A 45 7.16 9.52 8.14
CA ILE A 45 7.72 10.89 8.24
C ILE A 45 6.88 11.88 7.41
N THR A 46 6.34 11.45 6.28
CA THR A 46 5.48 12.29 5.43
C THR A 46 4.19 12.68 6.14
N ILE A 47 3.56 11.74 6.86
CA ILE A 47 2.39 11.99 7.71
C ILE A 47 2.78 12.88 8.90
N GLU A 48 3.89 12.57 9.58
CA GLU A 48 4.35 13.32 10.77
C GLU A 48 4.57 14.81 10.46
N LYS A 49 5.20 15.15 9.35
CA LYS A 49 5.41 16.54 8.94
C LYS A 49 4.12 17.36 8.77
N ARG A 50 2.97 16.71 8.69
CA ARG A 50 1.64 17.32 8.60
C ARG A 50 0.79 17.08 9.85
N LEU A 51 1.39 16.56 10.91
CA LEU A 51 0.68 16.18 12.14
C LEU A 51 -0.15 17.34 12.71
N ALA A 52 0.36 18.57 12.66
CA ALA A 52 -0.36 19.75 13.12
C ALA A 52 -1.72 19.94 12.42
N ALA A 53 -1.81 19.68 11.13
CA ALA A 53 -3.06 19.74 10.37
C ALA A 53 -4.01 18.59 10.76
N PHE A 54 -3.49 17.42 11.07
CA PHE A 54 -4.29 16.27 11.51
C PHE A 54 -4.78 16.42 12.96
N THR A 55 -4.01 17.08 13.85
CA THR A 55 -4.40 17.25 15.25
C THR A 55 -5.54 18.26 15.46
N THR A 56 -5.75 19.19 14.54
CA THR A 56 -6.91 20.07 14.57
C THR A 56 -8.22 19.33 14.35
N LEU A 57 -8.19 18.23 13.60
CA LEU A 57 -9.31 17.34 13.31
C LEU A 57 -8.89 15.87 13.51
N PRO A 58 -8.96 15.37 14.76
CA PRO A 58 -8.46 14.04 15.08
C PRO A 58 -9.08 12.89 14.26
N ALA A 59 -10.28 13.08 13.70
CA ALA A 59 -10.89 12.12 12.79
C ALA A 59 -10.02 11.82 11.55
N LEU A 60 -9.19 12.78 11.13
CA LEU A 60 -8.24 12.57 10.03
C LEU A 60 -7.13 11.59 10.42
N LEU A 61 -6.70 11.58 11.70
CA LEU A 61 -5.75 10.58 12.19
C LEU A 61 -6.37 9.18 12.24
N VAL A 62 -7.66 9.09 12.57
CA VAL A 62 -8.39 7.81 12.53
C VAL A 62 -8.50 7.27 11.10
N LEU A 63 -8.59 8.17 10.11
CA LEU A 63 -8.68 7.80 8.70
C LEU A 63 -7.34 7.24 8.14
N VAL A 64 -6.18 7.75 8.60
CA VAL A 64 -4.86 7.42 8.02
C VAL A 64 -4.59 5.91 7.97
N PRO A 65 -4.65 5.12 9.08
CA PRO A 65 -4.29 3.72 9.04
C PRO A 65 -5.13 2.89 8.06
N PRO A 66 -6.48 2.90 8.13
CA PRO A 66 -7.28 2.09 7.21
C PRO A 66 -7.17 2.57 5.76
N PHE A 67 -6.96 3.86 5.53
CA PHE A 67 -6.75 4.39 4.19
C PHE A 67 -5.45 3.86 3.56
N LEU A 68 -4.33 3.86 4.30
CA LEU A 68 -3.05 3.32 3.81
C LEU A 68 -3.14 1.81 3.61
N GLU A 69 -3.72 1.08 4.56
CA GLU A 69 -3.94 -0.37 4.44
C GLU A 69 -4.70 -0.72 3.15
N ASP A 70 -5.79 -0.02 2.86
CA ASP A 70 -6.58 -0.29 1.66
C ASP A 70 -5.87 0.10 0.36
N THR A 71 -5.05 1.18 0.35
CA THR A 71 -4.21 1.48 -0.82
C THR A 71 -3.19 0.38 -1.08
N GLY A 72 -2.54 -0.13 -0.02
CA GLY A 72 -1.61 -1.24 -0.07
C GLY A 72 -2.28 -2.54 -0.52
N ALA A 73 -3.44 -2.86 0.04
CA ALA A 73 -4.21 -4.06 -0.31
C ALA A 73 -4.63 -4.07 -1.79
N LEU A 74 -5.13 -2.94 -2.30
CA LEU A 74 -5.47 -2.80 -3.73
C LEU A 74 -4.23 -3.00 -4.62
N GLY A 75 -3.08 -2.47 -4.22
CA GLY A 75 -1.80 -2.67 -4.90
C GLY A 75 -1.37 -4.13 -4.91
N GLY A 76 -1.43 -4.80 -3.77
CA GLY A 76 -1.10 -6.21 -3.60
C GLY A 76 -2.00 -7.13 -4.44
N ILE A 77 -3.32 -6.87 -4.44
CA ILE A 77 -4.29 -7.61 -5.27
C ILE A 77 -3.94 -7.47 -6.76
N LEU A 78 -3.64 -6.26 -7.22
CA LEU A 78 -3.28 -6.03 -8.62
C LEU A 78 -1.96 -6.71 -8.96
N ALA A 79 -0.95 -6.63 -8.08
CA ALA A 79 0.36 -7.26 -8.27
C ALA A 79 0.23 -8.77 -8.43
N ALA A 80 -0.51 -9.44 -7.54
CA ALA A 80 -0.74 -10.87 -7.60
C ALA A 80 -1.46 -11.29 -8.88
N ARG A 81 -2.50 -10.54 -9.30
CA ARG A 81 -3.25 -10.82 -10.54
C ARG A 81 -2.40 -10.65 -11.80
N LEU A 82 -1.61 -9.57 -11.89
CA LEU A 82 -0.74 -9.32 -13.04
C LEU A 82 0.39 -10.34 -13.11
N SER A 83 1.00 -10.67 -11.96
CA SER A 83 2.03 -11.69 -11.87
C SER A 83 1.52 -13.06 -12.33
N SER A 84 0.37 -13.51 -11.83
CA SER A 84 -0.24 -14.77 -12.26
C SER A 84 -0.49 -14.79 -13.78
N LYS A 85 -0.98 -13.68 -14.35
CA LYS A 85 -1.24 -13.59 -15.81
C LYS A 85 0.04 -13.59 -16.64
N LEU A 86 1.13 -12.99 -16.15
CA LEU A 86 2.44 -13.05 -16.81
C LEU A 86 2.99 -14.47 -16.82
N HIS A 87 2.94 -15.18 -15.69
CA HIS A 87 3.45 -16.55 -15.60
C HIS A 87 2.60 -17.56 -16.39
N LEU A 88 1.29 -17.32 -16.50
CA LEU A 88 0.41 -18.15 -17.34
C LEU A 88 0.44 -17.79 -18.84
N GLY A 89 1.21 -16.77 -19.23
CA GLY A 89 1.29 -16.31 -20.61
C GLY A 89 -0.01 -15.65 -21.13
N ILE A 90 -0.92 -15.24 -20.22
CA ILE A 90 -2.18 -14.54 -20.57
C ILE A 90 -1.90 -13.09 -20.99
N ILE A 91 -0.87 -12.49 -20.41
CA ILE A 91 -0.33 -11.18 -20.81
C ILE A 91 1.18 -11.32 -21.07
N GLU A 92 1.68 -10.52 -21.99
CA GLU A 92 3.10 -10.42 -22.28
C GLU A 92 3.74 -9.26 -21.52
N PRO A 93 5.04 -9.34 -21.21
CA PRO A 93 5.77 -8.27 -20.51
C PRO A 93 6.10 -7.11 -21.46
N VAL A 94 5.09 -6.42 -21.98
CA VAL A 94 5.19 -5.30 -22.92
C VAL A 94 4.83 -3.98 -22.24
N PRO A 95 5.36 -2.81 -22.71
CA PRO A 95 5.10 -1.52 -22.07
C PRO A 95 3.64 -1.07 -22.12
N ARG A 96 2.88 -1.52 -23.12
CA ARG A 96 1.46 -1.13 -23.29
C ARG A 96 0.55 -2.20 -22.66
N PRO A 97 -0.34 -1.82 -21.72
CA PRO A 97 -1.27 -2.75 -21.10
C PRO A 97 -2.18 -3.42 -22.11
N GLN A 98 -2.20 -4.74 -22.15
CA GLN A 98 -3.08 -5.55 -22.99
C GLN A 98 -4.52 -5.59 -22.43
N ARG A 99 -5.48 -6.13 -23.20
CA ARG A 99 -6.89 -6.19 -22.80
C ARG A 99 -7.11 -6.83 -21.43
N ALA A 100 -6.39 -7.92 -21.13
CA ALA A 100 -6.52 -8.65 -19.87
C ALA A 100 -6.00 -7.84 -18.66
N ALA A 101 -4.91 -7.08 -18.82
CA ALA A 101 -4.41 -6.15 -17.79
C ALA A 101 -5.37 -4.97 -17.59
N ARG A 102 -5.89 -4.39 -18.69
CA ARG A 102 -6.88 -3.29 -18.61
C ARG A 102 -8.19 -3.71 -17.95
N ALA A 103 -8.56 -4.98 -18.03
CA ALA A 103 -9.72 -5.50 -17.32
C ALA A 103 -9.48 -5.47 -15.80
N ASP A 104 -8.28 -5.83 -15.33
CA ASP A 104 -7.92 -5.72 -13.90
C ASP A 104 -7.87 -4.25 -13.45
N PHE A 105 -7.37 -3.34 -14.30
CA PHE A 105 -7.35 -1.92 -13.98
C PHE A 105 -8.76 -1.36 -13.75
N ARG A 106 -9.70 -1.72 -14.63
CA ARG A 106 -11.12 -1.33 -14.48
C ARG A 106 -11.74 -1.93 -13.22
N LEU A 107 -11.46 -3.20 -12.95
CA LEU A 107 -11.93 -3.87 -11.75
C LEU A 107 -11.44 -3.13 -10.50
N LEU A 108 -10.13 -2.82 -10.44
CA LEU A 108 -9.55 -2.10 -9.30
C LEU A 108 -10.17 -0.71 -9.13
N ALA A 109 -10.33 0.04 -10.23
CA ALA A 109 -10.96 1.37 -10.20
C ALA A 109 -12.42 1.33 -9.71
N VAL A 110 -13.17 0.28 -10.08
CA VAL A 110 -14.54 0.07 -9.58
C VAL A 110 -14.54 -0.27 -8.10
N PHE A 111 -13.60 -1.09 -7.62
CA PHE A 111 -13.50 -1.42 -6.19
C PHE A 111 -12.99 -0.27 -5.34
N ALA A 112 -12.16 0.61 -5.88
CA ALA A 112 -11.63 1.75 -5.13
C ALA A 112 -12.75 2.66 -4.60
N VAL A 113 -13.82 2.89 -5.38
CA VAL A 113 -14.90 3.79 -4.97
C VAL A 113 -15.61 3.32 -3.69
N PRO A 114 -16.19 2.10 -3.62
CA PRO A 114 -16.83 1.65 -2.39
C PRO A 114 -15.86 1.47 -1.23
N VAL A 115 -14.63 1.01 -1.47
CA VAL A 115 -13.62 0.81 -0.43
C VAL A 115 -13.31 2.15 0.26
N PHE A 116 -12.89 3.18 -0.48
CA PHE A 116 -12.56 4.46 0.11
C PHE A 116 -13.77 5.21 0.68
N THR A 117 -14.98 4.95 0.17
CA THR A 117 -16.21 5.46 0.77
C THR A 117 -16.47 4.80 2.13
N LEU A 118 -16.35 3.48 2.22
CA LEU A 118 -16.56 2.74 3.48
C LEU A 118 -15.52 3.11 4.53
N VAL A 119 -14.26 3.25 4.15
CA VAL A 119 -13.18 3.71 5.05
C VAL A 119 -13.52 5.09 5.62
N ALA A 120 -13.96 6.02 4.78
CA ALA A 120 -14.33 7.35 5.25
C ALA A 120 -15.51 7.34 6.23
N ILE A 121 -16.56 6.59 5.90
CA ILE A 121 -17.76 6.48 6.73
C ILE A 121 -17.44 5.82 8.07
N SER A 122 -16.67 4.72 8.05
CA SER A 122 -16.29 4.00 9.28
C SER A 122 -15.38 4.85 10.17
N SER A 123 -14.41 5.55 9.59
CA SER A 123 -13.51 6.43 10.33
C SER A 123 -14.24 7.63 10.93
N ASP A 124 -15.18 8.24 10.20
CA ASP A 124 -16.00 9.33 10.71
C ASP A 124 -16.91 8.86 11.84
N LEU A 125 -17.60 7.73 11.65
CA LEU A 125 -18.48 7.14 12.66
C LEU A 125 -17.72 6.83 13.95
N VAL A 126 -16.57 6.17 13.87
CA VAL A 126 -15.73 5.87 15.04
C VAL A 126 -15.28 7.16 15.72
N SER A 127 -14.91 8.18 14.95
CA SER A 127 -14.49 9.46 15.50
C SER A 127 -15.62 10.15 16.27
N VAL A 128 -16.84 10.16 15.72
CA VAL A 128 -18.02 10.72 16.39
C VAL A 128 -18.35 9.95 17.66
N LEU A 129 -18.32 8.61 17.61
CA LEU A 129 -18.58 7.76 18.78
C LEU A 129 -17.57 7.98 19.91
N LEU A 130 -16.32 8.33 19.58
CA LEU A 130 -15.27 8.64 20.55
C LEU A 130 -15.25 10.13 20.96
N GLY A 131 -16.16 10.95 20.47
CA GLY A 131 -16.19 12.38 20.74
C GLY A 131 -15.03 13.17 20.15
N LEU A 132 -14.40 12.67 19.10
CA LEU A 132 -13.29 13.31 18.39
C LEU A 132 -13.83 14.35 17.39
N GLY A 133 -13.09 15.45 17.22
CA GLY A 133 -13.40 16.45 16.21
C GLY A 133 -13.34 15.88 14.80
N SER A 134 -14.44 16.02 14.03
CA SER A 134 -14.55 15.57 12.65
C SER A 134 -14.96 16.74 11.73
N PRO A 135 -14.45 16.74 10.45
CA PRO A 135 -14.93 17.70 9.45
C PRO A 135 -16.32 17.36 8.92
N GLY A 136 -16.89 16.24 9.36
CA GLY A 136 -18.18 15.69 8.92
C GLY A 136 -18.09 14.70 7.77
N PRO A 137 -19.14 13.84 7.61
CA PRO A 137 -19.08 12.67 6.72
C PRO A 137 -18.83 13.04 5.25
N VAL A 138 -19.42 14.12 4.75
CA VAL A 138 -19.27 14.55 3.36
C VAL A 138 -17.81 14.90 3.03
N ARG A 139 -17.14 15.63 3.94
CA ARG A 139 -15.74 16.00 3.75
C ARG A 139 -14.82 14.79 3.93
N MET A 140 -15.10 13.90 4.88
CA MET A 140 -14.35 12.67 5.07
C MET A 140 -14.43 11.78 3.83
N ILE A 141 -15.61 11.60 3.24
CA ILE A 141 -15.81 10.88 1.98
C ILE A 141 -15.05 11.57 0.85
N GLY A 142 -15.14 12.90 0.74
CA GLY A 142 -14.43 13.66 -0.29
C GLY A 142 -12.91 13.48 -0.21
N ILE A 143 -12.33 13.58 1.00
CA ILE A 143 -10.90 13.39 1.24
C ILE A 143 -10.47 11.97 0.83
N SER A 144 -11.18 10.97 1.35
CA SER A 144 -10.85 9.57 1.09
C SER A 144 -11.01 9.19 -0.39
N LEU A 145 -12.07 9.66 -1.05
CA LEU A 145 -12.27 9.38 -2.48
C LEU A 145 -11.23 10.08 -3.36
N ILE A 146 -10.95 11.36 -3.15
CA ILE A 146 -9.95 12.08 -3.96
C ILE A 146 -8.58 11.45 -3.74
N GLY A 147 -8.16 11.26 -2.49
CA GLY A 147 -6.90 10.62 -2.17
C GLY A 147 -6.81 9.20 -2.70
N GLY A 148 -7.87 8.40 -2.50
CA GLY A 148 -7.95 7.01 -2.93
C GLY A 148 -7.92 6.84 -4.45
N LEU A 149 -8.61 7.67 -5.21
CA LEU A 149 -8.57 7.64 -6.68
C LEU A 149 -7.21 8.08 -7.23
N LEU A 150 -6.57 9.08 -6.61
CA LEU A 150 -5.20 9.47 -6.95
C LEU A 150 -4.22 8.33 -6.68
N ALA A 151 -4.29 7.73 -5.48
CA ALA A 151 -3.46 6.59 -5.11
C ALA A 151 -3.71 5.39 -6.04
N THR A 152 -4.97 5.08 -6.36
CA THR A 152 -5.33 4.01 -7.30
C THR A 152 -4.75 4.26 -8.69
N THR A 153 -4.80 5.48 -9.18
CA THR A 153 -4.23 5.84 -10.49
C THR A 153 -2.71 5.59 -10.53
N ALA A 154 -2.00 6.00 -9.49
CA ALA A 154 -0.57 5.72 -9.35
C ALA A 154 -0.29 4.21 -9.20
N CYS A 155 -1.14 3.51 -8.44
CA CYS A 155 -1.09 2.07 -8.24
C CYS A 155 -1.10 1.30 -9.57
N LEU A 156 -2.00 1.66 -10.50
CA LEU A 156 -2.10 0.99 -11.81
C LEU A 156 -0.76 1.01 -12.55
N ALA A 157 -0.08 2.17 -12.56
CA ALA A 157 1.20 2.33 -13.25
C ALA A 157 2.33 1.57 -12.52
N ILE A 158 2.49 1.80 -11.23
CA ILE A 158 3.59 1.22 -10.44
C ILE A 158 3.51 -0.29 -10.43
N THR A 159 2.31 -0.83 -10.17
CA THR A 159 2.11 -2.28 -10.12
C THR A 159 2.29 -2.93 -11.48
N TYR A 160 1.82 -2.29 -12.56
CA TYR A 160 1.99 -2.84 -13.91
C TYR A 160 3.45 -2.92 -14.31
N TYR A 161 4.18 -1.81 -14.19
CA TYR A 161 5.60 -1.79 -14.58
C TYR A 161 6.47 -2.56 -13.60
N GLY A 162 6.12 -2.57 -12.31
CA GLY A 162 6.78 -3.39 -11.29
C GLY A 162 6.64 -4.89 -11.56
N ALA A 163 5.44 -5.36 -11.90
CA ALA A 163 5.20 -6.75 -12.25
C ALA A 163 5.98 -7.18 -13.52
N ILE A 164 6.02 -6.33 -14.54
CA ILE A 164 6.83 -6.58 -15.75
C ILE A 164 8.31 -6.64 -15.43
N ALA A 165 8.82 -5.72 -14.60
CA ALA A 165 10.22 -5.69 -14.20
C ALA A 165 10.59 -6.95 -13.40
N ALA A 166 9.79 -7.33 -12.41
CA ALA A 166 9.98 -8.53 -11.61
C ALA A 166 9.99 -9.79 -12.50
N TYR A 167 9.03 -9.92 -13.41
CA TYR A 167 8.93 -11.03 -14.34
C TYR A 167 10.18 -11.14 -15.24
N ARG A 168 10.64 -10.01 -15.83
CA ARG A 168 11.83 -9.97 -16.70
C ARG A 168 13.12 -10.31 -15.97
N LEU A 169 13.19 -9.98 -14.67
CA LEU A 169 14.34 -10.28 -13.82
C LEU A 169 14.27 -11.68 -13.22
N GLY A 170 13.20 -12.44 -13.47
CA GLY A 170 12.99 -13.77 -12.88
C GLY A 170 12.83 -13.75 -11.37
N LEU A 171 12.35 -12.61 -10.82
CA LEU A 171 12.12 -12.45 -9.39
C LEU A 171 10.80 -13.10 -8.99
N ASP A 172 10.77 -13.73 -7.81
CA ASP A 172 9.55 -14.25 -7.21
C ASP A 172 8.61 -13.10 -6.82
N PRO A 173 7.37 -13.09 -7.37
CA PRO A 173 6.44 -12.00 -7.11
C PRO A 173 6.03 -11.88 -5.64
N ASP A 174 5.90 -13.00 -4.93
CA ASP A 174 5.47 -13.03 -3.53
C ASP A 174 6.58 -12.50 -2.61
N ASN A 175 7.83 -12.80 -2.94
CA ASN A 175 8.98 -12.37 -2.13
C ASN A 175 9.44 -10.95 -2.47
N HIS A 176 9.22 -10.46 -3.69
CA HIS A 176 9.76 -9.19 -4.17
C HIS A 176 8.68 -8.21 -4.60
N GLY A 177 7.75 -8.65 -5.44
CA GLY A 177 6.78 -7.77 -6.09
C GLY A 177 5.76 -7.19 -5.11
N ILE A 178 5.09 -8.05 -4.35
CA ILE A 178 4.02 -7.63 -3.44
C ILE A 178 4.54 -6.70 -2.34
N PRO A 179 5.61 -7.02 -1.58
CA PRO A 179 6.11 -6.14 -0.53
C PRO A 179 6.52 -4.75 -1.04
N LEU A 180 7.20 -4.68 -2.19
CA LEU A 180 7.60 -3.39 -2.76
C LEU A 180 6.40 -2.56 -3.24
N VAL A 181 5.40 -3.21 -3.83
CA VAL A 181 4.18 -2.51 -4.26
C VAL A 181 3.42 -1.99 -3.05
N THR A 182 3.17 -2.81 -2.02
CA THR A 182 2.40 -2.39 -0.83
C THR A 182 3.06 -1.22 -0.13
N SER A 183 4.36 -1.29 0.20
CA SER A 183 5.09 -0.19 0.84
C SER A 183 5.17 1.07 -0.05
N SER A 184 5.32 0.90 -1.38
CA SER A 184 5.23 2.04 -2.30
C SER A 184 3.86 2.69 -2.26
N MET A 185 2.80 1.89 -2.08
CA MET A 185 1.43 2.39 -1.98
C MET A 185 1.16 3.09 -0.65
N ASP A 186 1.81 2.71 0.44
CA ASP A 186 1.74 3.43 1.72
C ASP A 186 2.29 4.86 1.58
N LEU A 187 3.45 5.00 0.94
CA LEU A 187 4.03 6.32 0.68
C LEU A 187 3.14 7.17 -0.25
N ILE A 188 2.68 6.58 -1.34
CA ILE A 188 1.82 7.27 -2.32
C ILE A 188 0.47 7.60 -1.71
N GLY A 189 -0.11 6.68 -0.94
CA GLY A 189 -1.34 6.88 -0.20
C GLY A 189 -1.23 8.04 0.78
N ALA A 190 -0.12 8.11 1.54
CA ALA A 190 0.15 9.23 2.44
C ALA A 190 0.20 10.56 1.70
N VAL A 191 0.92 10.64 0.59
CA VAL A 191 1.00 11.86 -0.24
C VAL A 191 -0.34 12.22 -0.85
N ALA A 192 -1.07 11.24 -1.39
CA ALA A 192 -2.38 11.43 -2.02
C ALA A 192 -3.43 11.90 -1.00
N LEU A 193 -3.41 11.33 0.22
CA LEU A 193 -4.30 11.73 1.31
C LEU A 193 -4.03 13.19 1.74
N ILE A 194 -2.76 13.54 1.95
CA ILE A 194 -2.36 14.91 2.28
C ILE A 194 -2.80 15.88 1.18
N PHE A 195 -2.60 15.51 -0.08
CA PHE A 195 -3.01 16.34 -1.22
C PHE A 195 -4.53 16.54 -1.26
N ALA A 196 -5.32 15.50 -0.99
CA ALA A 196 -6.77 15.59 -0.90
C ALA A 196 -7.24 16.53 0.22
N ILE A 197 -6.60 16.48 1.40
CA ILE A 197 -6.87 17.38 2.53
C ILE A 197 -6.60 18.83 2.13
N LEU A 198 -5.48 19.09 1.45
CA LEU A 198 -5.11 20.43 0.99
C LEU A 198 -6.08 20.99 -0.05
N ILE A 199 -6.51 20.16 -1.03
CA ILE A 199 -7.50 20.55 -2.05
C ILE A 199 -8.82 20.96 -1.41
N LEU A 200 -9.30 20.18 -0.46
CA LEU A 200 -10.57 20.42 0.23
C LEU A 200 -10.47 21.47 1.35
N ARG A 201 -9.27 22.00 1.57
CA ARG A 201 -8.98 23.02 2.60
C ARG A 201 -9.53 22.60 3.98
N VAL A 202 -9.28 21.35 4.35
CA VAL A 202 -9.69 20.79 5.62
C VAL A 202 -8.47 20.74 6.54
N GLY A 203 -8.47 21.51 7.61
CA GLY A 203 -7.34 21.64 8.54
C GLY A 203 -6.90 23.06 8.72
#